data_5ea7c2a1a184d841eabcaa63f2fc3281
#
_entry.id   5ea7c2a1a184d841eabcaa63f2fc3281
#
_cell.length_a   1.000
_cell.length_b   1.000
_cell.length_c   1.000
_cell.angle_alpha   90.00
_cell.angle_beta   90.00
_cell.angle_gamma   90.00
#
_symmetry.space_group_name_H-M   'P 1'
#
loop_
_entity.id
_entity.type
_entity.pdbx_description
1 polymer ?
#
loop_
_entity_poly.entity_id
_entity_poly.type
_entity_poly.pdbx_seq_one_letter_code
_entity_poly.pdbx_strand_id
1 'polypeptide(L)' 'MIDRSKIAQALAKAIAYKCCGKEHEAREWARELIRLLEVADILN' A
#
# COMPACT_ATOMS: atom_id res chain seq x y z
N MET A 1 15.39 -7.11 5.10
CA MET A 1 15.06 -5.97 5.96
C MET A 1 13.76 -5.32 5.48
N ILE A 2 12.90 -4.94 6.40
CA ILE A 2 11.62 -4.31 6.07
C ILE A 2 11.86 -2.86 5.66
N ASP A 3 11.33 -2.48 4.51
CA ASP A 3 11.39 -1.09 4.06
C ASP A 3 10.10 -0.38 4.49
N ARG A 4 10.15 0.22 5.67
CA ARG A 4 9.00 0.91 6.22
C ARG A 4 8.58 2.10 5.37
N SER A 5 9.56 2.74 4.72
CA SER A 5 9.26 3.88 3.87
C SER A 5 8.37 3.50 2.72
N LYS A 6 8.65 2.36 2.07
CA LYS A 6 7.83 1.90 0.95
C LYS A 6 6.45 1.48 1.41
N ILE A 7 6.37 0.82 2.56
CA ILE A 7 5.08 0.42 3.11
C ILE A 7 4.25 1.64 3.45
N ALA A 8 4.84 2.62 4.12
CA ALA A 8 4.15 3.85 4.47
C ALA A 8 3.71 4.62 3.22
N GLN A 9 4.56 4.63 2.19
CA GLN A 9 4.24 5.31 0.94
C GLN A 9 3.06 4.66 0.25
N ALA A 10 3.04 3.33 0.18
CA ALA A 10 1.95 2.61 -0.45
C ALA A 10 0.64 2.87 0.28
N LEU A 11 0.68 2.86 1.61
CA LEU A 11 -0.50 3.14 2.41
C LEU A 11 -0.99 4.58 2.18
N ALA A 12 -0.07 5.54 2.21
CA ALA A 12 -0.42 6.94 2.01
C ALA A 12 -1.04 7.18 0.63
N LYS A 13 -0.47 6.54 -0.39
CA LYS A 13 -0.98 6.68 -1.75
C LYS A 13 -2.37 6.07 -1.87
N ALA A 14 -2.58 4.89 -1.28
CA ALA A 14 -3.89 4.24 -1.32
C ALA A 14 -4.95 5.13 -0.69
N ILE A 15 -4.63 5.72 0.46
CA ILE A 15 -5.57 6.59 1.16
C ILE A 15 -5.82 7.86 0.35
N ALA A 16 -4.77 8.46 -0.20
CA ALA A 16 -4.89 9.69 -0.96
C ALA A 16 -5.78 9.50 -2.19
N TYR A 17 -5.56 8.43 -2.93
CA TYR A 17 -6.36 8.17 -4.12
C TYR A 17 -7.80 7.84 -3.75
N LYS A 18 -8.00 7.13 -2.65
CA LYS A 18 -9.35 6.83 -2.18
C LYS A 18 -10.10 8.11 -1.85
N CYS A 19 -9.44 9.04 -1.17
CA CYS A 19 -10.05 10.32 -0.81
C CYS A 19 -10.38 11.17 -2.03
N CYS A 20 -9.62 11.01 -3.10
CA CYS A 20 -9.85 11.75 -4.35
C CYS A 20 -10.85 11.06 -5.27
N GLY A 21 -11.40 9.94 -4.85
CA GLY A 21 -12.37 9.21 -5.67
C GLY A 21 -11.74 8.38 -6.77
N LYS A 22 -10.43 8.21 -6.75
CA LYS A 22 -9.72 7.41 -7.74
C LYS A 22 -9.59 5.98 -7.25
N GLU A 23 -10.71 5.26 -7.27
CA GLU A 23 -10.76 3.94 -6.67
C GLU A 23 -9.84 2.93 -7.36
N HIS A 24 -9.66 3.07 -8.68
CA HIS A 24 -8.80 2.14 -9.41
C HIS A 24 -7.36 2.24 -8.94
N GLU A 25 -6.83 3.45 -8.88
CA GLU A 25 -5.47 3.67 -8.41
C GLU A 25 -5.33 3.30 -6.94
N ALA A 26 -6.35 3.63 -6.14
CA ALA A 26 -6.33 3.28 -4.72
C ALA A 26 -6.23 1.77 -4.54
N ARG A 27 -6.97 1.02 -5.36
CA ARG A 27 -6.96 -0.43 -5.28
C ARG A 27 -5.60 -1.00 -5.66
N GLU A 28 -4.97 -0.43 -6.69
CA GLU A 28 -3.65 -0.89 -7.10
C GLU A 28 -2.61 -0.63 -6.02
N TRP A 29 -2.66 0.53 -5.39
CA TRP A 29 -1.75 0.83 -4.30
C TRP A 29 -2.01 -0.04 -3.08
N ALA A 30 -3.28 -0.39 -2.84
CA ALA A 30 -3.62 -1.31 -1.76
C ALA A 30 -3.03 -2.69 -2.02
N ARG A 31 -3.07 -3.14 -3.27
CA ARG A 31 -2.44 -4.42 -3.62
C ARG A 31 -0.94 -4.38 -3.40
N GLU A 32 -0.32 -3.28 -3.78
CA GLU A 32 1.12 -3.11 -3.58
C GLU A 32 1.45 -3.14 -2.09
N LEU A 33 0.62 -2.51 -1.28
CA LEU A 33 0.79 -2.52 0.16
C LEU A 33 0.74 -3.95 0.70
N ILE A 34 -0.25 -4.72 0.26
CA ILE A 34 -0.38 -6.11 0.70
C ILE A 34 0.84 -6.92 0.30
N ARG A 35 1.34 -6.74 -0.92
CA ARG A 35 2.53 -7.44 -1.37
C ARG A 35 3.74 -7.10 -0.50
N LEU A 36 3.90 -5.82 -0.19
CA LEU A 36 5.02 -5.40 0.65
C LEU A 36 4.94 -6.01 2.04
N LEU A 37 3.73 -6.08 2.59
CA LEU A 37 3.53 -6.67 3.91
C LEU A 37 3.79 -8.18 3.89
N GLU A 38 3.40 -8.85 2.81
CA GLU A 38 3.65 -10.29 2.67
C GLU A 38 5.15 -10.57 2.53
N VAL A 39 5.84 -9.76 1.72
CA VAL A 39 7.28 -9.91 1.55
C VAL A 39 8.00 -9.68 2.88
N ALA A 40 7.49 -8.75 3.67
CA ALA A 40 8.06 -8.46 4.98
C ALA A 40 7.63 -9.46 6.05
N ASP A 41 6.77 -10.42 5.67
CA ASP A 41 6.30 -11.46 6.56
C ASP A 41 5.49 -10.92 7.74
N ILE A 42 4.79 -9.82 7.51
CA ILE A 42 3.97 -9.21 8.56
C ILE A 42 2.55 -9.79 8.57
N LEU A 43 2.01 -10.06 7.38
CA LEU A 43 0.65 -10.55 7.24
C LEU A 43 0.54 -12.08 7.28
N ASN A 44 1.61 -12.72 7.44
CA ASN A 44 1.62 -14.18 7.35
C ASN A 44 0.97 -14.86 8.56
#